data_95a3e2a48d3df5e1116f99724ae266f8
#
_entry.id   95a3e2a48d3df5e1116f99724ae266f8
#
_cell.length_a   1.000
_cell.length_b   1.000
_cell.length_c   1.000
_cell.angle_alpha   90.00
_cell.angle_beta   90.00
_cell.angle_gamma   90.00
#
_symmetry.space_group_name_H-M   'P 1'
#
loop_
_entity.id
_entity.type
_entity.pdbx_description
1 polymer ?
#
loop_
_entity_poly.entity_id
_entity_poly.type
_entity_poly.pdbx_seq_one_letter_code
_entity_poly.pdbx_strand_id
1 'polypeptide(L)'
;MARRISGSVRRGELGFRFGEPLDVDGDGHADIAAGARFKLQQQTLQNGSAAVWSGASGAEIRAWDGEWPGGLFGHWVMPVPDLSGDGLADVVVAAPLAPVDGRTRGILVARSPKTGETIWQHAETESENLGWDLTLAGDHDGDGRTDLFVGAPAGESGRVYLLNGKDGSVLRTYTPREARGSFGWYVARLGDLDGDGRADLAVGAPMAQAADGALVGEAWVLSSASGKELHHWNETDGRRGFGGVLAAVADLDGDGKGEIAVAAPGTEDQARTIPGELRIYSGGTGKELRRWSGSQPGELYARMVIGAGDLDGDGVEDLAIGAPWYRRGTADRVGRVELRSARSGAVLDEWFGDEANCWFGWHIRRAPDPDGHGRPALLVGSLRHPVDGKVSVGVLDLYVLRGPADADGQGIITRDMRRSDIK
;
A
#
# COMPACT_ATOMS: atom_id res chain seq x y z
N MET A 1 -6.48 21.00 -8.34
CA MET A 1 -7.55 20.37 -9.17
C MET A 1 -7.54 18.89 -8.86
N ALA A 2 -8.63 18.32 -8.38
CA ALA A 2 -8.67 16.86 -8.16
C ALA A 2 -8.72 16.17 -9.53
N ARG A 3 -7.86 15.17 -9.75
CA ARG A 3 -7.84 14.40 -10.99
C ARG A 3 -8.34 13.00 -10.72
N ARG A 4 -9.06 12.44 -11.68
CA ARG A 4 -9.59 11.08 -11.63
C ARG A 4 -9.03 10.25 -12.78
N ILE A 5 -8.44 9.10 -12.49
CA ILE A 5 -8.06 8.08 -13.45
C ILE A 5 -9.04 6.93 -13.32
N SER A 6 -9.64 6.52 -14.42
CA SER A 6 -10.62 5.44 -14.46
C SER A 6 -10.10 4.25 -15.25
N GLY A 7 -10.35 3.04 -14.75
CA GLY A 7 -10.12 1.84 -15.53
C GLY A 7 -11.03 1.78 -16.75
N SER A 8 -10.62 1.05 -17.77
CA SER A 8 -11.38 0.88 -19.02
C SER A 8 -12.10 -0.46 -19.11
N VAL A 9 -11.80 -1.42 -18.24
CA VAL A 9 -12.24 -2.80 -18.35
C VAL A 9 -13.14 -3.20 -17.19
N ARG A 10 -14.32 -3.79 -17.51
CA ARG A 10 -15.25 -4.34 -16.52
C ARG A 10 -14.52 -5.38 -15.65
N ARG A 11 -14.64 -5.26 -14.30
CA ARG A 11 -13.98 -6.10 -13.29
C ARG A 11 -12.44 -6.06 -13.32
N GLY A 12 -11.84 -5.03 -13.92
CA GLY A 12 -10.38 -4.86 -13.96
C GLY A 12 -9.76 -4.56 -12.60
N GLU A 13 -10.53 -3.93 -11.69
CA GLU A 13 -10.09 -3.51 -10.36
C GLU A 13 -8.83 -2.63 -10.42
N LEU A 14 -8.87 -1.55 -11.24
CA LEU A 14 -7.78 -0.57 -11.28
C LEU A 14 -7.54 0.00 -9.87
N GLY A 15 -6.26 0.09 -9.49
CA GLY A 15 -5.86 0.68 -8.21
C GLY A 15 -5.96 -0.29 -7.04
N PHE A 16 -5.83 -1.59 -7.28
CA PHE A 16 -5.78 -2.58 -6.20
C PHE A 16 -4.63 -2.30 -5.24
N ARG A 17 -3.41 -2.13 -5.77
CA ARG A 17 -2.22 -1.64 -5.07
C ARG A 17 -1.36 -0.80 -6.02
N PHE A 18 -0.86 0.32 -5.53
CA PHE A 18 -0.03 1.27 -6.27
C PHE A 18 0.94 1.96 -5.32
N GLY A 19 2.10 2.36 -5.84
CA GLY A 19 3.11 3.10 -5.09
C GLY A 19 2.84 4.61 -5.05
N GLU A 20 3.74 5.33 -4.43
CA GLU A 20 3.76 6.79 -4.46
C GLU A 20 4.09 7.26 -5.90
N PRO A 21 3.42 8.30 -6.40
CA PRO A 21 3.71 8.87 -7.71
C PRO A 21 5.14 9.42 -7.81
N LEU A 22 5.82 9.15 -8.94
CA LEU A 22 7.14 9.67 -9.27
C LEU A 22 7.13 10.18 -10.72
N ASP A 23 7.99 11.14 -11.06
CA ASP A 23 8.19 11.64 -12.43
C ASP A 23 8.91 10.57 -13.28
N VAL A 24 8.19 9.96 -14.23
CA VAL A 24 8.72 8.90 -15.10
C VAL A 24 8.98 9.39 -16.52
N ASP A 25 8.49 10.57 -16.91
CA ASP A 25 8.69 11.12 -18.25
C ASP A 25 9.55 12.39 -18.28
N GLY A 26 9.93 12.92 -17.12
CA GLY A 26 10.86 14.05 -16.98
C GLY A 26 10.19 15.42 -17.16
N ASP A 27 8.87 15.51 -17.03
CA ASP A 27 8.13 16.77 -17.17
C ASP A 27 8.08 17.59 -15.88
N GLY A 28 8.65 17.08 -14.78
CA GLY A 28 8.71 17.71 -13.47
C GLY A 28 7.45 17.51 -12.62
N HIS A 29 6.50 16.73 -13.10
CA HIS A 29 5.30 16.36 -12.36
C HIS A 29 5.32 14.85 -12.04
N ALA A 30 4.88 14.50 -10.85
CA ALA A 30 4.82 13.09 -10.48
C ALA A 30 3.67 12.37 -11.19
N ASP A 31 3.99 11.23 -11.78
CA ASP A 31 3.11 10.39 -12.58
C ASP A 31 2.50 9.26 -11.76
N ILE A 32 1.33 8.79 -12.16
CA ILE A 32 0.57 7.78 -11.44
C ILE A 32 0.71 6.44 -12.14
N ALA A 33 1.24 5.44 -11.44
CA ALA A 33 1.32 4.06 -11.91
C ALA A 33 0.34 3.17 -11.16
N ALA A 34 -0.48 2.38 -11.87
CA ALA A 34 -1.41 1.46 -11.25
C ALA A 34 -1.71 0.24 -12.11
N GLY A 35 -2.19 -0.82 -11.48
CA GLY A 35 -2.54 -2.06 -12.14
C GLY A 35 -4.03 -2.38 -12.14
N ALA A 36 -4.45 -3.13 -13.14
CA ALA A 36 -5.77 -3.75 -13.26
C ALA A 36 -5.60 -5.28 -13.31
N ARG A 37 -5.37 -5.88 -12.14
CA ARG A 37 -4.93 -7.28 -11.97
C ARG A 37 -5.86 -8.35 -12.56
N PHE A 38 -7.14 -8.02 -12.76
CA PHE A 38 -8.15 -8.90 -13.36
C PHE A 38 -8.53 -8.49 -14.80
N LYS A 39 -7.72 -7.65 -15.46
CA LYS A 39 -7.97 -7.33 -16.86
C LYS A 39 -7.99 -8.59 -17.71
N LEU A 40 -9.09 -8.82 -18.41
CA LEU A 40 -9.26 -9.93 -19.34
C LEU A 40 -8.53 -9.62 -20.65
N GLN A 41 -7.71 -10.56 -21.10
CA GLN A 41 -7.22 -10.61 -22.48
C GLN A 41 -7.99 -11.65 -23.26
N GLN A 42 -8.38 -11.33 -24.50
CA GLN A 42 -9.06 -12.26 -25.42
C GLN A 42 -10.27 -13.00 -24.82
N GLN A 43 -11.02 -12.33 -23.91
CA GLN A 43 -12.27 -12.81 -23.27
C GLN A 43 -12.13 -14.04 -22.35
N THR A 44 -10.96 -14.64 -22.18
CA THR A 44 -10.84 -15.93 -21.45
C THR A 44 -9.74 -15.98 -20.40
N LEU A 45 -8.71 -15.13 -20.46
CA LEU A 45 -7.57 -15.20 -19.55
C LEU A 45 -7.41 -13.92 -18.76
N GLN A 46 -7.38 -14.02 -17.43
CA GLN A 46 -7.13 -12.91 -16.51
C GLN A 46 -5.61 -12.72 -16.33
N ASN A 47 -4.95 -12.07 -17.29
CA ASN A 47 -3.51 -11.86 -17.20
C ASN A 47 -3.16 -10.63 -16.34
N GLY A 48 -4.10 -9.66 -16.27
CA GLY A 48 -3.86 -8.37 -15.65
C GLY A 48 -3.13 -7.39 -16.56
N SER A 49 -2.94 -6.16 -16.09
CA SER A 49 -2.16 -5.11 -16.76
C SER A 49 -1.62 -4.10 -15.77
N ALA A 50 -0.59 -3.37 -16.17
CA ALA A 50 -0.05 -2.21 -15.47
C ALA A 50 0.02 -1.04 -16.44
N ALA A 51 -0.18 0.19 -15.95
CA ALA A 51 -0.04 1.38 -16.77
C ALA A 51 0.43 2.57 -15.94
N VAL A 52 0.98 3.56 -16.63
CA VAL A 52 1.44 4.83 -16.08
C VAL A 52 0.76 5.98 -16.81
N TRP A 53 0.29 6.95 -16.07
CA TRP A 53 -0.37 8.15 -16.58
C TRP A 53 0.35 9.40 -16.11
N SER A 54 0.51 10.36 -17.02
CA SER A 54 1.10 11.66 -16.72
C SER A 54 0.30 12.39 -15.64
N GLY A 55 0.99 12.77 -14.59
CA GLY A 55 0.46 13.61 -13.53
C GLY A 55 0.11 15.01 -14.02
N ALA A 56 0.80 15.54 -15.04
CA ALA A 56 0.52 16.84 -15.65
C ALA A 56 -0.74 16.85 -16.52
N SER A 57 -0.89 15.85 -17.42
CA SER A 57 -1.96 15.84 -18.43
C SER A 57 -3.08 14.83 -18.16
N GLY A 58 -2.80 13.76 -17.38
CA GLY A 58 -3.68 12.61 -17.23
C GLY A 58 -3.63 11.64 -18.43
N ALA A 59 -2.79 11.89 -19.43
CA ALA A 59 -2.62 11.00 -20.57
C ALA A 59 -1.86 9.73 -20.18
N GLU A 60 -2.19 8.60 -20.81
CA GLU A 60 -1.43 7.37 -20.64
C GLU A 60 -0.04 7.53 -21.27
N ILE A 61 1.01 7.38 -20.45
CA ILE A 61 2.41 7.40 -20.90
C ILE A 61 2.77 6.02 -21.45
N ARG A 62 2.44 4.97 -20.70
CA ARG A 62 2.79 3.59 -21.03
C ARG A 62 1.82 2.59 -20.40
N ALA A 63 1.58 1.48 -21.12
CA ALA A 63 0.85 0.34 -20.57
C ALA A 63 1.52 -0.97 -20.97
N TRP A 64 1.39 -1.97 -20.11
CA TRP A 64 1.85 -3.34 -20.33
C TRP A 64 0.75 -4.32 -19.97
N ASP A 65 0.55 -5.31 -20.79
CA ASP A 65 -0.32 -6.44 -20.50
C ASP A 65 0.49 -7.58 -19.86
N GLY A 66 -0.16 -8.34 -18.96
CA GLY A 66 0.46 -9.49 -18.34
C GLY A 66 0.66 -10.64 -19.31
N GLU A 67 1.81 -11.31 -19.19
CA GLU A 67 2.22 -12.43 -20.04
C GLU A 67 1.77 -13.79 -19.45
N TRP A 68 1.44 -13.81 -18.15
CA TRP A 68 1.14 -15.03 -17.40
C TRP A 68 -0.36 -15.18 -17.13
N PRO A 69 -1.03 -16.18 -17.76
CA PRO A 69 -2.45 -16.42 -17.52
C PRO A 69 -2.75 -16.73 -16.05
N GLY A 70 -3.67 -15.95 -15.46
CA GLY A 70 -3.99 -16.05 -14.04
C GLY A 70 -2.93 -15.50 -13.09
N GLY A 71 -1.82 -14.96 -13.59
CA GLY A 71 -0.69 -14.49 -12.80
C GLY A 71 -0.94 -13.23 -11.99
N LEU A 72 -2.05 -12.52 -12.22
CA LEU A 72 -2.39 -11.25 -11.58
C LEU A 72 -1.34 -10.15 -11.82
N PHE A 73 -0.79 -10.04 -13.03
CA PHE A 73 0.12 -8.95 -13.37
C PHE A 73 -0.53 -7.58 -13.10
N GLY A 74 0.19 -6.68 -12.44
CA GLY A 74 -0.39 -5.43 -11.93
C GLY A 74 -1.09 -5.57 -10.57
N HIS A 75 -0.88 -6.68 -9.85
CA HIS A 75 -1.29 -6.81 -8.44
C HIS A 75 -0.66 -5.71 -7.59
N TRP A 76 0.62 -5.44 -7.80
CA TRP A 76 1.35 -4.27 -7.34
C TRP A 76 1.97 -3.55 -8.53
N VAL A 77 1.92 -2.22 -8.56
CA VAL A 77 2.66 -1.38 -9.49
C VAL A 77 3.33 -0.27 -8.67
N MET A 78 4.64 -0.36 -8.53
CA MET A 78 5.45 0.51 -7.69
C MET A 78 6.34 1.38 -8.57
N PRO A 79 6.11 2.69 -8.67
CA PRO A 79 7.14 3.60 -9.15
C PRO A 79 8.36 3.53 -8.25
N VAL A 80 9.52 3.50 -8.83
CA VAL A 80 10.81 3.39 -8.13
C VAL A 80 11.78 4.42 -8.70
N PRO A 81 12.70 4.97 -7.90
CA PRO A 81 13.76 5.80 -8.45
C PRO A 81 14.54 5.06 -9.53
N ASP A 82 15.16 5.81 -10.43
CA ASP A 82 15.92 5.31 -11.58
C ASP A 82 16.72 4.03 -11.31
N LEU A 83 16.24 2.89 -11.81
CA LEU A 83 16.93 1.61 -11.79
C LEU A 83 17.74 1.39 -13.06
N SER A 84 17.26 1.90 -14.19
CA SER A 84 17.86 1.73 -15.52
C SER A 84 19.12 2.56 -15.73
N GLY A 85 19.30 3.65 -15.00
CA GLY A 85 20.42 4.58 -15.16
C GLY A 85 20.17 5.69 -16.17
N ASP A 86 18.92 5.92 -16.57
CA ASP A 86 18.57 6.92 -17.58
C ASP A 86 18.13 8.28 -16.99
N GLY A 87 18.13 8.41 -15.65
CA GLY A 87 17.81 9.62 -14.91
C GLY A 87 16.32 9.81 -14.63
N LEU A 88 15.45 8.89 -15.04
CA LEU A 88 14.00 8.92 -14.81
C LEU A 88 13.55 7.78 -13.91
N ALA A 89 12.41 7.93 -13.26
CA ALA A 89 11.84 6.88 -12.46
C ALA A 89 11.37 5.71 -13.31
N ASP A 90 11.57 4.50 -12.78
CA ASP A 90 11.12 3.24 -13.38
C ASP A 90 9.92 2.66 -12.61
N VAL A 91 9.42 1.49 -13.00
CA VAL A 91 8.34 0.81 -12.29
C VAL A 91 8.67 -0.66 -12.05
N VAL A 92 8.32 -1.16 -10.86
CA VAL A 92 8.31 -2.59 -10.54
C VAL A 92 6.88 -3.07 -10.51
N VAL A 93 6.59 -4.13 -11.28
CA VAL A 93 5.26 -4.73 -11.40
C VAL A 93 5.30 -6.15 -10.86
N ALA A 94 4.34 -6.49 -9.98
CA ALA A 94 4.20 -7.82 -9.43
C ALA A 94 3.10 -8.63 -10.12
N ALA A 95 3.38 -9.92 -10.30
CA ALA A 95 2.45 -10.95 -10.74
C ALA A 95 2.53 -12.16 -9.77
N PRO A 96 1.96 -12.07 -8.55
CA PRO A 96 2.24 -13.02 -7.46
C PRO A 96 1.70 -14.44 -7.71
N LEU A 97 0.80 -14.62 -8.65
CA LEU A 97 0.30 -15.95 -9.04
C LEU A 97 0.89 -16.43 -10.37
N ALA A 98 1.90 -15.75 -10.92
CA ALA A 98 2.54 -16.17 -12.16
C ALA A 98 3.19 -17.55 -12.00
N PRO A 99 2.97 -18.46 -12.99
CA PRO A 99 3.58 -19.77 -12.95
C PRO A 99 5.05 -19.71 -13.38
N VAL A 100 5.90 -20.42 -12.63
CA VAL A 100 7.29 -20.73 -13.00
C VAL A 100 7.44 -22.25 -12.94
N ASP A 101 7.91 -22.87 -14.01
CA ASP A 101 8.03 -24.33 -14.12
C ASP A 101 6.74 -25.08 -13.77
N GLY A 102 5.58 -24.52 -14.16
CA GLY A 102 4.27 -25.11 -13.91
C GLY A 102 3.75 -25.01 -12.48
N ARG A 103 4.43 -24.26 -11.60
CA ARG A 103 4.00 -23.99 -10.22
C ARG A 103 3.75 -22.50 -10.02
N THR A 104 2.77 -22.15 -9.20
CA THR A 104 2.52 -20.77 -8.78
C THR A 104 3.63 -20.30 -7.87
N ARG A 105 4.49 -19.40 -8.35
CA ARG A 105 5.63 -18.90 -7.58
C ARG A 105 5.59 -17.40 -7.39
N GLY A 106 5.11 -16.67 -8.38
CA GLY A 106 5.13 -15.22 -8.45
C GLY A 106 6.36 -14.70 -9.20
N ILE A 107 6.17 -13.57 -9.84
CA ILE A 107 7.19 -12.90 -10.65
C ILE A 107 7.15 -11.41 -10.37
N LEU A 108 8.33 -10.78 -10.28
CA LEU A 108 8.52 -9.34 -10.30
C LEU A 108 9.20 -8.95 -11.62
N VAL A 109 8.77 -7.84 -12.19
CA VAL A 109 9.35 -7.28 -13.41
C VAL A 109 9.62 -5.80 -13.20
N ALA A 110 10.88 -5.38 -13.34
CA ALA A 110 11.23 -3.96 -13.46
C ALA A 110 11.17 -3.51 -14.92
N ARG A 111 10.50 -2.39 -15.15
CA ARG A 111 10.27 -1.85 -16.50
C ARG A 111 10.61 -0.37 -16.54
N SER A 112 11.20 0.08 -17.65
CA SER A 112 11.36 1.50 -17.94
C SER A 112 10.12 2.04 -18.65
N PRO A 113 9.39 3.00 -18.09
CA PRO A 113 8.29 3.66 -18.79
C PRO A 113 8.74 4.42 -20.04
N LYS A 114 9.95 4.96 -20.03
CA LYS A 114 10.56 5.68 -21.16
C LYS A 114 10.73 4.81 -22.39
N THR A 115 11.36 3.64 -22.23
CA THR A 115 11.65 2.73 -23.37
C THR A 115 10.58 1.67 -23.56
N GLY A 116 9.85 1.30 -22.50
CA GLY A 116 8.91 0.18 -22.44
C GLY A 116 9.59 -1.17 -22.18
N GLU A 117 10.93 -1.20 -22.11
CA GLU A 117 11.71 -2.43 -21.97
C GLU A 117 11.75 -2.97 -20.55
N THR A 118 12.03 -4.26 -20.44
CA THR A 118 12.30 -4.92 -19.16
C THR A 118 13.75 -4.61 -18.76
N ILE A 119 13.93 -4.07 -17.56
CA ILE A 119 15.23 -3.84 -16.94
C ILE A 119 15.73 -5.17 -16.36
N TRP A 120 14.90 -5.80 -15.53
CA TRP A 120 15.14 -7.14 -15.00
C TRP A 120 13.82 -7.85 -14.68
N GLN A 121 13.90 -9.17 -14.53
CA GLN A 121 12.82 -10.02 -14.06
C GLN A 121 13.37 -10.96 -12.98
N HIS A 122 12.63 -11.11 -11.90
CA HIS A 122 12.98 -12.01 -10.80
C HIS A 122 11.83 -12.96 -10.46
N ALA A 123 12.17 -14.22 -10.24
CA ALA A 123 11.26 -15.26 -9.79
C ALA A 123 11.99 -16.24 -8.88
N GLU A 124 11.41 -16.56 -7.74
CA GLU A 124 11.98 -17.54 -6.81
C GLU A 124 11.52 -18.97 -7.11
N THR A 125 12.39 -19.93 -6.81
CA THR A 125 12.10 -21.34 -7.04
C THR A 125 11.47 -22.04 -5.83
N GLU A 126 11.68 -21.53 -4.62
CA GLU A 126 11.24 -22.14 -3.37
C GLU A 126 10.01 -21.48 -2.73
N SER A 127 9.73 -20.24 -3.11
CA SER A 127 8.68 -19.44 -2.52
C SER A 127 7.48 -19.33 -3.44
N GLU A 128 6.28 -19.29 -2.89
CA GLU A 128 5.03 -19.07 -3.62
C GLU A 128 4.49 -17.66 -3.32
N ASN A 129 3.84 -17.05 -4.32
CA ASN A 129 3.24 -15.72 -4.26
C ASN A 129 4.26 -14.59 -4.04
N LEU A 130 5.47 -14.68 -4.62
CA LEU A 130 6.45 -13.59 -4.62
C LEU A 130 5.84 -12.32 -5.22
N GLY A 131 6.00 -11.19 -4.54
CA GLY A 131 5.38 -9.92 -4.95
C GLY A 131 3.93 -9.76 -4.46
N TRP A 132 3.52 -10.52 -3.44
CA TRP A 132 2.23 -10.32 -2.80
C TRP A 132 2.12 -8.93 -2.17
N ASP A 133 3.20 -8.49 -1.54
CA ASP A 133 3.39 -7.12 -1.09
C ASP A 133 4.82 -6.67 -1.35
N LEU A 134 5.04 -5.36 -1.51
CA LEU A 134 6.37 -4.80 -1.71
C LEU A 134 6.45 -3.34 -1.28
N THR A 135 7.64 -2.92 -0.85
CA THR A 135 7.95 -1.53 -0.51
C THR A 135 9.41 -1.20 -0.83
N LEU A 136 9.72 0.09 -1.00
CA LEU A 136 11.10 0.55 -1.17
C LEU A 136 11.88 0.33 0.13
N ALA A 137 13.08 -0.24 0.04
CA ALA A 137 13.94 -0.48 1.20
C ALA A 137 14.96 0.65 1.43
N GLY A 138 15.34 1.37 0.38
CA GLY A 138 16.50 2.24 0.33
C GLY A 138 17.71 1.49 -0.23
N ASP A 139 18.83 2.15 -0.36
CA ASP A 139 20.09 1.54 -0.84
C ASP A 139 20.76 0.76 0.29
N HIS A 140 20.66 -0.57 0.26
CA HIS A 140 21.20 -1.44 1.31
C HIS A 140 22.58 -1.99 1.03
N ASP A 141 22.98 -2.06 -0.24
CA ASP A 141 24.32 -2.55 -0.61
C ASP A 141 25.30 -1.44 -1.01
N GLY A 142 24.83 -0.20 -1.13
CA GLY A 142 25.67 0.98 -1.42
C GLY A 142 25.95 1.16 -2.91
N ASP A 143 25.14 0.55 -3.80
CA ASP A 143 25.33 0.65 -5.25
C ASP A 143 24.70 1.91 -5.88
N GLY A 144 24.04 2.72 -5.07
CA GLY A 144 23.38 3.98 -5.46
C GLY A 144 22.00 3.79 -6.05
N ARG A 145 21.44 2.59 -6.00
CA ARG A 145 20.06 2.27 -6.39
C ARG A 145 19.22 1.94 -5.16
N THR A 146 17.93 2.17 -5.26
CA THR A 146 17.03 1.80 -4.18
C THR A 146 16.66 0.32 -4.30
N ASP A 147 16.77 -0.41 -3.17
CA ASP A 147 16.41 -1.81 -3.05
C ASP A 147 14.93 -1.99 -2.65
N LEU A 148 14.46 -3.23 -2.64
CA LEU A 148 13.06 -3.57 -2.45
C LEU A 148 12.90 -4.63 -1.36
N PHE A 149 12.02 -4.39 -0.37
CA PHE A 149 11.45 -5.46 0.45
C PHE A 149 10.26 -6.07 -0.26
N VAL A 150 10.26 -7.38 -0.41
CA VAL A 150 9.26 -8.13 -1.18
C VAL A 150 8.73 -9.29 -0.37
N GLY A 151 7.43 -9.32 -0.14
CA GLY A 151 6.73 -10.38 0.56
C GLY A 151 6.38 -11.55 -0.36
N ALA A 152 6.52 -12.76 0.18
CA ALA A 152 6.15 -14.03 -0.44
C ALA A 152 5.50 -14.93 0.62
N PRO A 153 4.20 -14.69 0.95
CA PRO A 153 3.57 -15.23 2.15
C PRO A 153 3.10 -16.68 2.05
N ALA A 154 3.16 -17.30 0.88
CA ALA A 154 2.73 -18.69 0.72
C ALA A 154 3.81 -19.70 1.14
N GLY A 155 3.49 -20.99 1.09
CA GLY A 155 4.34 -22.05 1.63
C GLY A 155 4.10 -22.25 3.14
N GLU A 156 4.99 -23.02 3.80
CA GLU A 156 4.80 -23.40 5.20
C GLU A 156 4.85 -22.22 6.17
N SER A 157 5.73 -21.24 5.92
CA SER A 157 5.95 -20.10 6.83
C SER A 157 5.84 -18.73 6.17
N GLY A 158 6.00 -18.65 4.85
CA GLY A 158 6.19 -17.41 4.12
C GLY A 158 7.62 -16.85 4.27
N ARG A 159 7.93 -15.81 3.50
CA ARG A 159 9.27 -15.17 3.47
C ARG A 159 9.15 -13.71 3.09
N VAL A 160 10.22 -12.95 3.39
CA VAL A 160 10.46 -11.63 2.83
C VAL A 160 11.86 -11.63 2.20
N TYR A 161 11.97 -11.05 1.02
CA TYR A 161 13.24 -10.86 0.33
C TYR A 161 13.61 -9.38 0.36
N LEU A 162 14.90 -9.10 0.52
CA LEU A 162 15.52 -7.85 0.13
C LEU A 162 16.16 -8.09 -1.23
N LEU A 163 15.62 -7.43 -2.26
CA LEU A 163 16.12 -7.52 -3.63
C LEU A 163 16.91 -6.27 -3.99
N ASN A 164 18.06 -6.46 -4.63
CA ASN A 164 18.82 -5.38 -5.25
C ASN A 164 17.99 -4.71 -6.33
N GLY A 165 17.85 -3.38 -6.27
CA GLY A 165 17.04 -2.63 -7.23
C GLY A 165 17.59 -2.63 -8.64
N LYS A 166 18.92 -2.71 -8.80
CA LYS A 166 19.62 -2.62 -10.09
C LYS A 166 19.41 -3.83 -10.97
N ASP A 167 19.43 -5.05 -10.39
CA ASP A 167 19.42 -6.29 -11.17
C ASP A 167 18.40 -7.34 -10.68
N GLY A 168 17.68 -7.05 -9.59
CA GLY A 168 16.70 -7.95 -9.00
C GLY A 168 17.29 -9.13 -8.23
N SER A 169 18.61 -9.18 -8.01
CA SER A 169 19.25 -10.26 -7.24
C SER A 169 18.88 -10.21 -5.75
N VAL A 170 18.89 -11.38 -5.08
CA VAL A 170 18.58 -11.46 -3.65
C VAL A 170 19.77 -11.02 -2.82
N LEU A 171 19.62 -9.93 -2.08
CA LEU A 171 20.61 -9.46 -1.09
C LEU A 171 20.43 -10.19 0.25
N ARG A 172 19.17 -10.44 0.66
CA ARG A 172 18.84 -11.12 1.91
C ARG A 172 17.46 -11.77 1.86
N THR A 173 17.31 -12.87 2.63
CA THR A 173 16.04 -13.52 2.89
C THR A 173 15.74 -13.46 4.38
N TYR A 174 14.51 -13.07 4.73
CA TYR A 174 14.00 -13.08 6.10
C TYR A 174 12.95 -14.18 6.23
N THR A 175 13.08 -14.98 7.28
CA THR A 175 12.13 -16.04 7.62
C THR A 175 11.74 -15.93 9.09
N PRO A 176 10.50 -16.26 9.47
CA PRO A 176 10.11 -16.26 10.87
C PRO A 176 10.86 -17.37 11.64
N ARG A 177 10.99 -17.18 12.95
CA ARG A 177 11.64 -18.18 13.84
C ARG A 177 10.87 -19.50 13.87
N GLU A 178 9.54 -19.43 13.77
CA GLU A 178 8.63 -20.57 13.76
C GLU A 178 7.74 -20.48 12.52
N ALA A 179 7.46 -21.63 11.89
CA ALA A 179 6.57 -21.72 10.75
C ALA A 179 5.11 -21.61 11.24
N ARG A 180 4.52 -20.41 11.08
CA ARG A 180 3.13 -20.14 11.47
C ARG A 180 2.24 -19.70 10.32
N GLY A 181 2.81 -19.60 9.11
CA GLY A 181 2.14 -19.23 7.87
C GLY A 181 1.97 -17.72 7.66
N SER A 182 1.85 -17.33 6.41
CA SER A 182 1.61 -15.97 5.89
C SER A 182 2.63 -14.88 6.26
N PHE A 183 3.82 -15.18 6.75
CA PHE A 183 4.89 -14.20 6.96
C PHE A 183 5.26 -13.53 5.63
N GLY A 184 5.26 -12.19 5.59
CA GLY A 184 5.42 -11.42 4.36
C GLY A 184 4.11 -11.11 3.64
N TRP A 185 2.95 -11.33 4.29
CA TRP A 185 1.66 -10.89 3.76
C TRP A 185 1.60 -9.37 3.59
N TYR A 186 2.20 -8.64 4.53
CA TYR A 186 2.42 -7.20 4.47
C TYR A 186 3.87 -6.90 4.83
N VAL A 187 4.46 -5.94 4.12
CA VAL A 187 5.80 -5.43 4.39
C VAL A 187 5.77 -3.91 4.43
N ALA A 188 6.45 -3.31 5.40
CA ALA A 188 6.59 -1.87 5.50
C ALA A 188 8.02 -1.47 5.86
N ARG A 189 8.53 -0.43 5.19
CA ARG A 189 9.76 0.21 5.59
C ARG A 189 9.50 1.08 6.80
N LEU A 190 10.32 0.94 7.82
CA LEU A 190 10.35 1.78 9.02
C LEU A 190 11.54 2.74 8.99
N GLY A 191 11.67 3.58 10.02
CA GLY A 191 12.92 4.29 10.30
C GLY A 191 14.01 3.32 10.76
N ASP A 192 15.21 3.88 11.01
CA ASP A 192 16.31 3.16 11.69
C ASP A 192 16.02 3.09 13.18
N LEU A 193 15.58 1.91 13.65
CA LEU A 193 15.18 1.69 15.03
C LEU A 193 16.29 1.10 15.90
N ASP A 194 17.33 0.46 15.30
CA ASP A 194 18.44 -0.12 16.03
C ASP A 194 19.72 0.73 15.95
N GLY A 195 19.74 1.79 15.14
CA GLY A 195 20.84 2.76 15.05
C GLY A 195 21.97 2.33 14.12
N ASP A 196 21.71 1.41 13.18
CA ASP A 196 22.71 0.89 12.24
C ASP A 196 22.87 1.75 10.96
N GLY A 197 22.04 2.79 10.80
CA GLY A 197 22.06 3.72 9.67
C GLY A 197 21.18 3.25 8.50
N ARG A 198 20.43 2.16 8.63
CA ARG A 198 19.52 1.62 7.62
C ARG A 198 18.08 1.61 8.11
N ALA A 199 17.18 1.76 7.17
CA ALA A 199 15.75 1.65 7.47
C ALA A 199 15.38 0.19 7.81
N ASP A 200 14.63 -0.02 8.89
CA ASP A 200 14.21 -1.35 9.34
C ASP A 200 12.94 -1.84 8.65
N LEU A 201 12.64 -3.10 8.86
CA LEU A 201 11.57 -3.82 8.18
C LEU A 201 10.48 -4.24 9.18
N ALA A 202 9.22 -3.84 8.92
CA ALA A 202 8.06 -4.45 9.54
C ALA A 202 7.46 -5.53 8.64
N VAL A 203 7.07 -6.67 9.23
CA VAL A 203 6.50 -7.82 8.53
C VAL A 203 5.22 -8.29 9.22
N GLY A 204 4.17 -8.48 8.44
CA GLY A 204 2.89 -8.98 8.92
C GLY A 204 2.61 -10.42 8.48
N ALA A 205 1.93 -11.16 9.36
CA ALA A 205 1.40 -12.50 9.10
C ALA A 205 -0.01 -12.63 9.70
N PRO A 206 -1.03 -12.04 9.04
CA PRO A 206 -2.39 -11.95 9.60
C PRO A 206 -3.10 -13.30 9.72
N MET A 207 -2.60 -14.34 9.09
CA MET A 207 -3.15 -15.69 9.13
C MET A 207 -2.22 -16.66 9.88
N ALA A 208 -1.28 -16.16 10.69
CA ALA A 208 -0.45 -17.01 11.53
C ALA A 208 -1.29 -17.84 12.50
N GLN A 209 -0.85 -19.07 12.78
CA GLN A 209 -1.57 -20.02 13.62
C GLN A 209 -0.78 -20.31 14.89
N ALA A 210 -1.47 -20.34 16.03
CA ALA A 210 -0.94 -20.90 17.26
C ALA A 210 -0.79 -22.44 17.18
N ALA A 211 -0.12 -23.04 18.15
CA ALA A 211 0.10 -24.48 18.18
C ALA A 211 -1.18 -25.32 18.20
N ASP A 212 -2.30 -24.76 18.68
CA ASP A 212 -3.62 -25.39 18.68
C ASP A 212 -4.41 -25.15 17.37
N GLY A 213 -3.80 -24.49 16.38
CA GLY A 213 -4.41 -24.14 15.10
C GLY A 213 -5.29 -22.90 15.10
N ALA A 214 -5.41 -22.19 16.24
CA ALA A 214 -6.13 -20.91 16.28
C ALA A 214 -5.39 -19.85 15.46
N LEU A 215 -6.13 -19.05 14.70
CA LEU A 215 -5.57 -17.89 13.98
C LEU A 215 -5.27 -16.80 15.00
N VAL A 216 -4.01 -16.42 15.11
CA VAL A 216 -3.56 -15.39 16.04
C VAL A 216 -3.13 -14.09 15.38
N GLY A 217 -2.68 -14.13 14.13
CA GLY A 217 -2.09 -12.97 13.47
C GLY A 217 -0.85 -12.46 14.19
N GLU A 218 0.16 -12.09 13.44
CA GLU A 218 1.44 -11.68 14.02
C GLU A 218 2.03 -10.48 13.25
N ALA A 219 2.84 -9.68 13.96
CA ALA A 219 3.61 -8.60 13.39
C ALA A 219 5.02 -8.57 14.00
N TRP A 220 6.02 -8.38 13.15
CA TRP A 220 7.44 -8.30 13.54
C TRP A 220 8.05 -6.99 13.11
N VAL A 221 9.06 -6.55 13.84
CA VAL A 221 10.04 -5.57 13.41
C VAL A 221 11.40 -6.24 13.40
N LEU A 222 12.06 -6.18 12.27
CA LEU A 222 13.37 -6.79 12.04
C LEU A 222 14.38 -5.72 11.65
N SER A 223 15.58 -5.80 12.23
CA SER A 223 16.73 -5.09 11.69
C SER A 223 16.98 -5.57 10.26
N SER A 224 16.92 -4.64 9.32
CA SER A 224 17.07 -5.01 7.90
C SER A 224 18.49 -5.48 7.58
N ALA A 225 19.50 -4.92 8.22
CA ALA A 225 20.89 -5.28 8.00
C ALA A 225 21.26 -6.63 8.61
N SER A 226 20.77 -6.95 9.82
CA SER A 226 21.15 -8.18 10.54
C SER A 226 20.12 -9.30 10.43
N GLY A 227 18.84 -8.97 10.19
CA GLY A 227 17.71 -9.90 10.30
C GLY A 227 17.30 -10.18 11.75
N LYS A 228 17.89 -9.46 12.72
CA LYS A 228 17.56 -9.62 14.14
C LYS A 228 16.15 -9.11 14.41
N GLU A 229 15.38 -9.87 15.19
CA GLU A 229 14.10 -9.44 15.73
C GLU A 229 14.31 -8.30 16.73
N LEU A 230 13.70 -7.13 16.46
CA LEU A 230 13.66 -5.98 17.36
C LEU A 230 12.38 -5.99 18.19
N HIS A 231 11.24 -6.26 17.56
CA HIS A 231 9.95 -6.39 18.21
C HIS A 231 9.12 -7.51 17.56
N HIS A 232 8.24 -8.13 18.36
CA HIS A 232 7.28 -9.12 17.92
C HIS A 232 5.99 -9.00 18.74
N TRP A 233 4.86 -8.96 18.07
CA TRP A 233 3.53 -8.94 18.67
C TRP A 233 2.65 -10.01 18.04
N ASN A 234 1.81 -10.60 18.84
CA ASN A 234 0.77 -11.52 18.41
C ASN A 234 -0.57 -11.13 19.01
N GLU A 235 -1.63 -11.49 18.33
CA GLU A 235 -2.99 -11.22 18.78
C GLU A 235 -3.54 -12.44 19.52
N THR A 236 -3.95 -12.26 20.76
CA THR A 236 -4.48 -13.31 21.63
C THR A 236 -5.95 -13.13 22.00
N ASP A 237 -6.58 -11.99 21.63
CA ASP A 237 -7.96 -11.70 21.98
C ASP A 237 -9.00 -12.17 20.92
N GLY A 238 -8.55 -12.99 19.95
CA GLY A 238 -9.38 -13.58 18.91
C GLY A 238 -9.71 -12.66 17.73
N ARG A 239 -9.08 -11.49 17.64
CA ARG A 239 -9.20 -10.59 16.48
C ARG A 239 -8.34 -11.10 15.34
N ARG A 240 -8.96 -11.56 14.27
CA ARG A 240 -8.27 -12.05 13.10
C ARG A 240 -7.76 -10.90 12.22
N GLY A 241 -6.64 -11.15 11.56
CA GLY A 241 -6.06 -10.18 10.64
C GLY A 241 -5.09 -9.19 11.28
N PHE A 242 -4.67 -9.38 12.53
CA PHE A 242 -3.60 -8.59 13.15
C PHE A 242 -2.30 -8.76 12.34
N GLY A 243 -1.60 -7.65 12.07
CA GLY A 243 -0.49 -7.64 11.11
C GLY A 243 -0.94 -7.61 9.64
N GLY A 244 -2.23 -7.47 9.36
CA GLY A 244 -2.76 -7.38 7.99
C GLY A 244 -2.40 -6.08 7.26
N VAL A 245 -2.07 -5.02 8.02
CA VAL A 245 -1.53 -3.75 7.53
C VAL A 245 -0.54 -3.22 8.55
N LEU A 246 0.58 -2.70 8.06
CA LEU A 246 1.64 -2.10 8.86
C LEU A 246 2.02 -0.74 8.25
N ALA A 247 2.37 0.23 9.09
CA ALA A 247 2.88 1.52 8.61
C ALA A 247 3.87 2.11 9.63
N ALA A 248 4.83 2.88 9.11
CA ALA A 248 5.62 3.78 9.95
C ALA A 248 4.76 4.95 10.41
N VAL A 249 4.97 5.40 11.63
CA VAL A 249 4.34 6.58 12.24
C VAL A 249 5.44 7.45 12.83
N ALA A 250 5.21 8.76 12.89
CA ALA A 250 6.15 9.70 13.51
C ALA A 250 6.40 9.36 14.99
N ASP A 251 7.50 9.86 15.54
CA ASP A 251 7.82 9.77 16.98
C ASP A 251 6.74 10.46 17.83
N LEU A 252 5.96 9.68 18.56
CA LEU A 252 4.85 10.13 19.41
C LEU A 252 5.23 10.20 20.90
N ASP A 253 6.19 9.40 21.33
CA ASP A 253 6.59 9.32 22.74
C ASP A 253 7.88 10.10 23.05
N GLY A 254 8.55 10.64 22.02
CA GLY A 254 9.71 11.54 22.15
C GLY A 254 11.01 10.80 22.39
N ASP A 255 11.09 9.51 22.05
CA ASP A 255 12.31 8.70 22.24
C ASP A 255 13.32 8.82 21.08
N GLY A 256 12.97 9.56 20.03
CA GLY A 256 13.78 9.80 18.84
C GLY A 256 13.62 8.71 17.77
N LYS A 257 12.73 7.77 17.95
CA LYS A 257 12.40 6.69 17.00
C LYS A 257 10.96 6.83 16.56
N GLY A 258 10.70 6.49 15.29
CA GLY A 258 9.33 6.41 14.79
C GLY A 258 8.58 5.23 15.36
N GLU A 259 7.24 5.32 15.36
CA GLU A 259 6.36 4.29 15.86
C GLU A 259 5.90 3.32 14.75
N ILE A 260 5.29 2.23 15.17
CA ILE A 260 4.74 1.21 14.27
C ILE A 260 3.23 1.13 14.42
N ALA A 261 2.51 1.42 13.36
CA ALA A 261 1.09 1.13 13.24
C ALA A 261 0.90 -0.34 12.84
N VAL A 262 0.10 -1.08 13.62
CA VAL A 262 -0.29 -2.46 13.34
C VAL A 262 -1.80 -2.54 13.32
N ALA A 263 -2.36 -2.93 12.19
CA ALA A 263 -3.79 -3.05 12.02
C ALA A 263 -4.29 -4.49 12.05
N ALA A 264 -5.49 -4.65 12.59
CA ALA A 264 -6.32 -5.83 12.53
C ALA A 264 -7.66 -5.46 11.86
N PRO A 265 -7.73 -5.32 10.53
CA PRO A 265 -8.96 -4.87 9.85
C PRO A 265 -10.10 -5.88 9.92
N GLY A 266 -9.84 -7.08 10.43
CA GLY A 266 -10.74 -8.22 10.47
C GLY A 266 -10.68 -9.03 9.16
N THR A 267 -11.17 -10.27 9.22
CA THR A 267 -11.40 -11.10 8.02
C THR A 267 -12.84 -10.89 7.55
N GLU A 268 -13.15 -11.27 6.30
CA GLU A 268 -14.51 -11.15 5.75
C GLU A 268 -15.59 -11.79 6.64
N ASP A 269 -15.29 -12.90 7.32
CA ASP A 269 -16.21 -13.59 8.22
C ASP A 269 -16.41 -12.85 9.55
N GLN A 270 -15.36 -12.26 10.13
CA GLN A 270 -15.43 -11.50 11.38
C GLN A 270 -15.82 -10.04 11.16
N ALA A 271 -15.52 -9.48 9.99
CA ALA A 271 -15.85 -8.11 9.64
C ALA A 271 -17.35 -7.80 9.82
N ARG A 272 -18.22 -8.80 9.87
CA ARG A 272 -19.65 -8.62 10.11
C ARG A 272 -20.03 -8.38 11.57
N THR A 273 -19.17 -8.68 12.51
CA THR A 273 -19.48 -8.68 13.95
C THR A 273 -18.58 -7.79 14.78
N ILE A 274 -17.34 -7.54 14.34
CA ILE A 274 -16.34 -6.79 15.09
C ILE A 274 -15.75 -5.69 14.19
N PRO A 275 -15.67 -4.43 14.66
CA PRO A 275 -14.95 -3.39 13.93
C PRO A 275 -13.45 -3.73 13.81
N GLY A 276 -12.81 -3.32 12.73
CA GLY A 276 -11.35 -3.37 12.61
C GLY A 276 -10.69 -2.49 13.68
N GLU A 277 -9.41 -2.73 13.94
CA GLU A 277 -8.64 -2.04 14.96
C GLU A 277 -7.27 -1.62 14.42
N LEU A 278 -6.78 -0.48 14.90
CA LEU A 278 -5.45 0.05 14.67
C LEU A 278 -4.76 0.26 16.02
N ARG A 279 -3.57 -0.28 16.18
CA ARG A 279 -2.70 -0.08 17.35
C ARG A 279 -1.40 0.58 16.93
N ILE A 280 -0.91 1.49 17.76
CA ILE A 280 0.38 2.14 17.56
C ILE A 280 1.31 1.69 18.68
N TYR A 281 2.47 1.18 18.30
CA TYR A 281 3.50 0.69 19.21
C TYR A 281 4.74 1.57 19.14
N SER A 282 5.38 1.84 20.28
CA SER A 282 6.66 2.55 20.34
C SER A 282 7.76 1.76 19.61
N GLY A 283 8.46 2.43 18.69
CA GLY A 283 9.58 1.85 17.96
C GLY A 283 10.78 1.55 18.85
N GLY A 284 10.96 2.33 19.91
CA GLY A 284 12.04 2.11 20.87
C GLY A 284 11.78 1.00 21.87
N THR A 285 10.54 0.91 22.39
CA THR A 285 10.21 0.02 23.52
C THR A 285 9.30 -1.15 23.17
N GLY A 286 8.63 -1.12 22.01
CA GLY A 286 7.62 -2.10 21.61
C GLY A 286 6.31 -2.03 22.39
N LYS A 287 6.12 -1.04 23.28
CA LYS A 287 4.90 -0.87 24.07
C LYS A 287 3.78 -0.24 23.25
N GLU A 288 2.54 -0.68 23.48
CA GLU A 288 1.37 -0.05 22.89
C GLU A 288 1.17 1.36 23.44
N LEU A 289 1.13 2.36 22.55
CA LEU A 289 0.91 3.77 22.89
C LEU A 289 -0.52 4.22 22.65
N ARG A 290 -1.15 3.73 21.58
CA ARG A 290 -2.50 4.12 21.15
C ARG A 290 -3.26 2.94 20.59
N ARG A 291 -4.59 3.02 20.68
CA ARG A 291 -5.52 2.04 20.09
C ARG A 291 -6.77 2.75 19.60
N TRP A 292 -7.17 2.48 18.37
CA TRP A 292 -8.42 2.98 17.80
C TRP A 292 -9.19 1.85 17.14
N SER A 293 -10.50 1.90 17.24
CA SER A 293 -11.40 0.94 16.59
C SER A 293 -12.30 1.66 15.61
N GLY A 294 -12.71 0.95 14.58
CA GLY A 294 -13.72 1.43 13.65
C GLY A 294 -15.06 1.71 14.35
N SER A 295 -15.90 2.45 13.66
CA SER A 295 -17.21 2.87 14.17
C SER A 295 -18.33 1.88 13.89
N GLN A 296 -18.12 0.96 12.93
CA GLN A 296 -19.11 -0.01 12.49
C GLN A 296 -18.49 -1.42 12.34
N PRO A 297 -19.19 -2.47 12.77
CA PRO A 297 -18.83 -3.82 12.36
C PRO A 297 -18.81 -3.96 10.85
N GLY A 298 -17.79 -4.59 10.31
CA GLY A 298 -17.72 -4.90 8.89
C GLY A 298 -17.20 -3.81 7.98
N GLU A 299 -16.76 -2.68 8.50
CA GLU A 299 -16.25 -1.60 7.68
C GLU A 299 -14.82 -1.81 7.16
N LEU A 300 -14.10 -2.82 7.66
CA LEU A 300 -12.67 -3.05 7.43
C LEU A 300 -11.82 -1.82 7.81
N TYR A 301 -12.04 -1.27 9.01
CA TYR A 301 -11.26 -0.15 9.54
C TYR A 301 -9.77 -0.48 9.55
N ALA A 302 -8.95 0.48 9.17
CA ALA A 302 -7.51 0.34 9.01
C ALA A 302 -7.08 -0.72 7.95
N ARG A 303 -7.91 -0.93 6.89
CA ARG A 303 -7.52 -1.72 5.73
C ARG A 303 -6.33 -1.11 4.98
N MET A 304 -6.11 0.18 5.15
CA MET A 304 -4.94 0.95 4.73
C MET A 304 -4.65 2.02 5.77
N VAL A 305 -3.37 2.24 6.08
CA VAL A 305 -2.89 3.29 6.99
C VAL A 305 -1.63 3.88 6.39
N ILE A 306 -1.55 5.19 6.31
CA ILE A 306 -0.35 5.93 5.89
C ILE A 306 -0.21 7.23 6.66
N GLY A 307 1.00 7.80 6.71
CA GLY A 307 1.21 9.20 7.12
C GLY A 307 0.62 10.16 6.08
N ALA A 308 -0.05 11.19 6.54
CA ALA A 308 -0.75 12.18 5.70
C ALA A 308 -0.11 13.59 5.76
N GLY A 309 0.97 13.76 6.49
CA GLY A 309 1.55 15.06 6.83
C GLY A 309 0.94 15.65 8.09
N ASP A 310 1.50 16.73 8.59
CA ASP A 310 0.97 17.49 9.75
C ASP A 310 -0.23 18.35 9.27
N LEU A 311 -1.44 17.87 9.58
CA LEU A 311 -2.70 18.49 9.11
C LEU A 311 -3.27 19.46 10.13
N ASP A 312 -2.98 19.29 11.42
CA ASP A 312 -3.48 20.14 12.50
C ASP A 312 -2.45 21.15 13.03
N GLY A 313 -1.21 21.09 12.53
CA GLY A 313 -0.15 22.06 12.85
C GLY A 313 0.54 21.80 14.18
N ASP A 314 0.45 20.58 14.73
CA ASP A 314 1.03 20.21 16.02
C ASP A 314 2.49 19.74 15.92
N GLY A 315 3.05 19.69 14.72
CA GLY A 315 4.42 19.30 14.42
C GLY A 315 4.63 17.78 14.30
N VAL A 316 3.56 16.99 14.33
CA VAL A 316 3.60 15.54 14.14
C VAL A 316 2.81 15.15 12.90
N GLU A 317 3.31 14.20 12.13
CA GLU A 317 2.62 13.67 10.98
C GLU A 317 1.34 12.93 11.39
N ASP A 318 0.21 13.29 10.78
CA ASP A 318 -1.09 12.70 10.99
C ASP A 318 -1.34 11.48 10.10
N LEU A 319 -2.44 10.76 10.33
CA LEU A 319 -2.73 9.51 9.65
C LEU A 319 -3.94 9.62 8.72
N ALA A 320 -3.83 8.99 7.55
CA ALA A 320 -4.98 8.65 6.71
C ALA A 320 -5.29 7.16 6.85
N ILE A 321 -6.53 6.84 7.23
CA ILE A 321 -6.99 5.50 7.59
C ILE A 321 -8.16 5.11 6.70
N GLY A 322 -8.02 4.03 5.93
CA GLY A 322 -9.04 3.52 5.03
C GLY A 322 -9.98 2.52 5.71
N ALA A 323 -11.29 2.66 5.43
CA ALA A 323 -12.35 1.73 5.83
C ALA A 323 -13.28 1.47 4.63
N PRO A 324 -12.85 0.63 3.64
CA PRO A 324 -13.49 0.55 2.32
C PRO A 324 -14.90 -0.05 2.32
N TRP A 325 -15.30 -0.73 3.39
CA TRP A 325 -16.64 -1.31 3.51
C TRP A 325 -17.55 -0.50 4.44
N TYR A 326 -17.15 0.73 4.79
CA TYR A 326 -18.00 1.64 5.56
C TYR A 326 -19.35 1.84 4.88
N ARG A 327 -20.43 1.81 5.68
CA ARG A 327 -21.79 2.10 5.24
C ARG A 327 -22.19 3.51 5.61
N ARG A 328 -22.78 4.25 4.68
CA ARG A 328 -23.30 5.60 4.92
C ARG A 328 -24.81 5.62 4.73
N GLY A 329 -25.55 5.64 5.85
CA GLY A 329 -27.01 5.50 5.83
C GLY A 329 -27.42 4.15 5.25
N THR A 330 -28.20 4.14 4.17
CA THR A 330 -28.63 2.93 3.46
C THR A 330 -27.67 2.48 2.38
N ALA A 331 -26.64 3.27 2.04
CA ALA A 331 -25.66 2.93 1.01
C ALA A 331 -24.59 1.99 1.58
N ASP A 332 -24.52 0.77 1.04
CA ASP A 332 -23.58 -0.26 1.47
C ASP A 332 -22.21 -0.08 0.85
N ARG A 333 -21.14 -0.34 1.62
CA ARG A 333 -19.73 -0.36 1.19
C ARG A 333 -19.32 0.86 0.35
N VAL A 334 -19.80 2.03 0.73
CA VAL A 334 -19.43 3.31 0.13
C VAL A 334 -17.93 3.53 0.32
N GLY A 335 -17.41 3.14 1.48
CA GLY A 335 -16.04 3.35 1.90
C GLY A 335 -15.82 4.72 2.54
N ARG A 336 -14.81 4.77 3.40
CA ARG A 336 -14.40 5.96 4.15
C ARG A 336 -12.88 6.07 4.20
N VAL A 337 -12.36 7.28 4.14
CA VAL A 337 -11.02 7.65 4.57
C VAL A 337 -11.18 8.60 5.75
N GLU A 338 -10.58 8.26 6.87
CA GLU A 338 -10.54 9.06 8.08
C GLU A 338 -9.16 9.71 8.18
N LEU A 339 -9.11 11.02 8.38
CA LEU A 339 -7.90 11.76 8.72
C LEU A 339 -7.87 11.95 10.23
N ARG A 340 -6.80 11.51 10.89
CA ARG A 340 -6.70 11.45 12.34
C ARG A 340 -5.38 12.00 12.83
N SER A 341 -5.44 12.91 13.83
CA SER A 341 -4.24 13.37 14.53
C SER A 341 -3.58 12.19 15.25
N ALA A 342 -2.33 11.95 14.91
CA ALA A 342 -1.56 10.87 15.54
C ALA A 342 -1.23 11.21 17.00
N ARG A 343 -0.99 12.49 17.31
CA ARG A 343 -0.68 12.97 18.66
C ARG A 343 -1.90 13.00 19.56
N SER A 344 -2.97 13.69 19.16
CA SER A 344 -4.16 13.87 20.00
C SER A 344 -5.15 12.70 19.91
N GLY A 345 -5.12 11.94 18.80
CA GLY A 345 -6.09 10.90 18.49
C GLY A 345 -7.43 11.44 17.99
N ALA A 346 -7.57 12.74 17.78
CA ALA A 346 -8.80 13.34 17.27
C ALA A 346 -9.01 13.02 15.79
N VAL A 347 -10.25 12.79 15.38
CA VAL A 347 -10.63 12.76 13.95
C VAL A 347 -10.60 14.19 13.44
N LEU A 348 -9.76 14.46 12.45
CA LEU A 348 -9.60 15.77 11.82
C LEU A 348 -10.60 15.96 10.70
N ASP A 349 -10.80 14.92 9.87
CA ASP A 349 -11.80 14.91 8.80
C ASP A 349 -12.17 13.50 8.36
N GLU A 350 -13.26 13.38 7.60
CA GLU A 350 -13.74 12.13 7.04
C GLU A 350 -14.20 12.31 5.58
N TRP A 351 -13.70 11.48 4.69
CA TRP A 351 -14.10 11.44 3.29
C TRP A 351 -14.83 10.15 2.96
N PHE A 352 -15.82 10.24 2.08
CA PHE A 352 -16.64 9.11 1.72
C PHE A 352 -16.68 8.93 0.21
N GLY A 353 -16.79 7.70 -0.24
CA GLY A 353 -17.08 7.42 -1.64
C GLY A 353 -18.39 8.04 -2.10
N ASP A 354 -18.53 8.21 -3.40
CA ASP A 354 -19.69 8.85 -4.04
C ASP A 354 -20.76 7.85 -4.52
N GLU A 355 -20.42 6.56 -4.56
CA GLU A 355 -21.30 5.49 -5.03
C GLU A 355 -21.36 4.31 -4.03
N ALA A 356 -22.50 3.64 -3.95
CA ALA A 356 -22.63 2.41 -3.20
C ALA A 356 -21.74 1.30 -3.81
N ASN A 357 -21.12 0.49 -2.96
CA ASN A 357 -20.20 -0.58 -3.33
C ASN A 357 -18.97 -0.14 -4.12
N CYS A 358 -18.54 1.11 -4.04
CA CYS A 358 -17.32 1.59 -4.73
C CYS A 358 -16.03 1.25 -3.99
N TRP A 359 -16.07 0.92 -2.69
CA TRP A 359 -14.93 0.57 -1.85
C TRP A 359 -13.87 1.67 -1.78
N PHE A 360 -14.29 2.91 -1.59
CA PHE A 360 -13.41 4.07 -1.42
C PHE A 360 -12.50 3.88 -0.21
N GLY A 361 -11.20 4.21 -0.35
CA GLY A 361 -10.21 4.02 0.71
C GLY A 361 -9.63 2.59 0.76
N TRP A 362 -9.79 1.80 -0.31
CA TRP A 362 -9.18 0.47 -0.40
C TRP A 362 -7.66 0.52 -0.36
N HIS A 363 -7.07 1.45 -1.09
CA HIS A 363 -5.65 1.76 -1.08
C HIS A 363 -5.46 3.27 -1.08
N ILE A 364 -4.45 3.75 -0.34
CA ILE A 364 -4.15 5.17 -0.17
C ILE A 364 -2.65 5.34 -0.25
N ARG A 365 -2.16 6.38 -0.94
CA ARG A 365 -0.75 6.78 -0.97
C ARG A 365 -0.64 8.29 -0.91
N ARG A 366 0.49 8.76 -0.39
CA ARG A 366 0.86 10.17 -0.55
C ARG A 366 1.09 10.45 -2.02
N ALA A 367 0.77 11.66 -2.42
CA ALA A 367 1.12 12.19 -3.71
C ALA A 367 1.87 13.51 -3.50
N PRO A 368 2.84 13.84 -4.34
CA PRO A 368 3.44 15.16 -4.35
C PRO A 368 2.37 16.23 -4.58
N ASP A 369 2.69 17.44 -4.15
CA ASP A 369 1.84 18.61 -4.36
C ASP A 369 1.54 18.80 -5.87
N PRO A 370 0.29 18.58 -6.31
CA PRO A 370 -0.02 18.60 -7.76
C PRO A 370 -0.18 20.01 -8.32
N ASP A 371 -0.21 21.03 -7.45
CA ASP A 371 -0.45 22.42 -7.83
C ASP A 371 0.70 23.38 -7.43
N GLY A 372 1.78 22.87 -6.82
CA GLY A 372 2.98 23.62 -6.48
C GLY A 372 2.80 24.63 -5.34
N HIS A 373 1.76 24.47 -4.51
CA HIS A 373 1.48 25.38 -3.38
C HIS A 373 1.98 24.87 -2.03
N GLY A 374 2.81 23.80 -2.02
CA GLY A 374 3.37 23.20 -0.80
C GLY A 374 2.36 22.37 0.00
N ARG A 375 1.26 21.94 -0.60
CA ARG A 375 0.20 21.20 0.09
C ARG A 375 0.34 19.70 -0.12
N PRO A 376 0.26 18.89 0.95
CA PRO A 376 0.25 17.43 0.80
C PRO A 376 -0.99 16.98 0.01
N ALA A 377 -0.87 15.86 -0.70
CA ALA A 377 -1.96 15.26 -1.42
C ALA A 377 -2.03 13.75 -1.16
N LEU A 378 -3.23 13.18 -1.31
CA LEU A 378 -3.48 11.75 -1.20
C LEU A 378 -4.08 11.21 -2.49
N LEU A 379 -3.52 10.12 -2.99
CA LEU A 379 -4.11 9.31 -4.04
C LEU A 379 -4.92 8.20 -3.38
N VAL A 380 -6.23 8.15 -3.66
CA VAL A 380 -7.17 7.23 -3.02
C VAL A 380 -7.83 6.34 -4.06
N GLY A 381 -7.75 5.03 -3.86
CA GLY A 381 -8.36 4.03 -4.72
C GLY A 381 -9.79 3.68 -4.30
N SER A 382 -10.69 3.64 -5.29
CA SER A 382 -12.07 3.12 -5.19
C SER A 382 -12.17 1.86 -6.06
N LEU A 383 -11.83 0.72 -5.50
CA LEU A 383 -11.55 -0.52 -6.23
C LEU A 383 -12.73 -1.02 -7.10
N ARG A 384 -13.95 -0.80 -6.66
CA ARG A 384 -15.16 -1.27 -7.35
C ARG A 384 -16.05 -0.14 -7.89
N HIS A 385 -15.50 1.04 -8.04
CA HIS A 385 -16.25 2.17 -8.57
C HIS A 385 -16.81 1.82 -9.97
N PRO A 386 -18.11 2.04 -10.22
CA PRO A 386 -18.68 1.86 -11.56
C PRO A 386 -18.28 3.07 -12.44
N VAL A 387 -18.00 2.80 -13.72
CA VAL A 387 -17.71 3.83 -14.74
C VAL A 387 -18.52 3.51 -15.98
N ASP A 388 -19.28 4.47 -16.49
CA ASP A 388 -20.11 4.34 -17.69
C ASP A 388 -21.01 3.09 -17.68
N GLY A 389 -21.63 2.77 -16.54
CA GLY A 389 -22.48 1.60 -16.37
C GLY A 389 -21.72 0.26 -16.28
N LYS A 390 -20.38 0.26 -16.36
CA LYS A 390 -19.55 -0.92 -16.12
C LYS A 390 -19.25 -1.03 -14.64
N VAL A 391 -19.50 -2.17 -14.03
CA VAL A 391 -19.25 -2.42 -12.60
C VAL A 391 -17.81 -2.85 -12.34
N SER A 392 -17.26 -2.49 -11.16
CA SER A 392 -15.94 -2.91 -10.68
C SER A 392 -14.79 -2.55 -11.64
N VAL A 393 -14.83 -1.36 -12.18
CA VAL A 393 -13.78 -0.83 -13.08
C VAL A 393 -12.58 -0.36 -12.28
N GLY A 394 -12.82 0.26 -11.13
CA GLY A 394 -11.84 0.92 -10.29
C GLY A 394 -11.53 2.35 -10.75
N VAL A 395 -11.27 3.20 -9.77
CA VAL A 395 -10.97 4.63 -9.95
C VAL A 395 -9.88 5.04 -8.96
N LEU A 396 -9.00 5.91 -9.41
CA LEU A 396 -8.02 6.60 -8.58
C LEU A 396 -8.38 8.09 -8.54
N ASP A 397 -8.57 8.63 -7.36
CA ASP A 397 -8.87 10.04 -7.13
C ASP A 397 -7.73 10.70 -6.37
N LEU A 398 -7.25 11.85 -6.85
CA LEU A 398 -6.24 12.67 -6.21
C LEU A 398 -6.93 13.76 -5.37
N TYR A 399 -6.64 13.79 -4.08
CA TYR A 399 -7.14 14.77 -3.12
C TYR A 399 -6.00 15.64 -2.60
N VAL A 400 -6.13 16.96 -2.72
CA VAL A 400 -5.19 17.93 -2.11
C VAL A 400 -5.66 18.23 -0.70
N LEU A 401 -4.77 18.06 0.27
CA LEU A 401 -4.99 18.37 1.67
C LEU A 401 -4.78 19.88 1.89
N ARG A 402 -5.59 20.48 2.75
CA ARG A 402 -5.36 21.84 3.22
C ARG A 402 -4.79 21.76 4.62
N GLY A 403 -3.69 22.48 4.88
CA GLY A 403 -3.12 22.61 6.22
C GLY A 403 -4.00 23.45 7.16
N PRO A 404 -3.55 23.62 8.41
CA PRO A 404 -4.27 24.43 9.39
C PRO A 404 -4.48 25.84 8.86
N ALA A 405 -5.77 26.22 8.77
CA ALA A 405 -6.33 27.50 8.38
C ALA A 405 -5.49 28.35 7.41
N ASP A 406 -5.77 28.25 6.12
CA ASP A 406 -5.52 29.38 5.21
C ASP A 406 -6.22 30.62 5.80
N ALA A 407 -5.62 31.81 5.60
CA ALA A 407 -6.04 33.10 6.19
C ALA A 407 -7.51 33.47 6.04
N ASP A 408 -8.30 32.68 5.35
CA ASP A 408 -9.74 32.88 5.08
C ASP A 408 -10.68 32.17 6.07
N GLY A 409 -10.14 31.52 7.14
CA GLY A 409 -10.95 30.95 8.23
C GLY A 409 -11.86 29.79 7.83
N GLN A 410 -11.67 29.18 6.69
CA GLN A 410 -12.41 27.98 6.29
C GLN A 410 -11.60 26.73 6.65
N GLY A 411 -12.16 25.96 7.59
CA GLY A 411 -11.49 24.82 8.21
C GLY A 411 -11.07 23.73 7.25
N ILE A 412 -10.04 23.16 7.61
CA ILE A 412 -9.18 22.01 7.38
C ILE A 412 -9.32 21.26 6.05
N ILE A 413 -10.41 21.18 5.31
CA ILE A 413 -10.44 20.44 4.01
C ILE A 413 -11.65 20.87 3.16
N THR A 414 -11.44 21.25 1.91
CA THR A 414 -12.50 21.28 0.91
C THR A 414 -12.26 20.24 -0.16
N ARG A 415 -13.22 19.35 -0.26
CA ARG A 415 -13.40 18.43 -1.38
C ARG A 415 -13.73 19.25 -2.63
N ASP A 416 -12.74 19.62 -3.45
CA ASP A 416 -13.02 20.23 -4.74
C ASP A 416 -13.09 19.13 -5.81
N MET A 417 -14.22 18.39 -5.80
CA MET A 417 -14.61 17.52 -6.90
C MET A 417 -15.65 18.22 -7.75
N ARG A 418 -15.23 18.95 -8.77
CA ARG A 418 -16.16 19.40 -9.82
C ARG A 418 -16.18 18.36 -10.95
N ARG A 419 -17.34 17.76 -11.14
CA ARG A 419 -17.69 16.74 -12.14
C ARG A 419 -17.56 17.20 -13.61
N SER A 420 -17.07 18.42 -13.92
CA SER A 420 -17.35 19.05 -15.22
C SER A 420 -16.24 19.01 -16.27
N ASP A 421 -15.02 18.50 -15.98
CA ASP A 421 -13.88 18.76 -16.88
C ASP A 421 -13.10 17.53 -17.37
N ILE A 422 -13.72 16.35 -17.42
CA ILE A 422 -13.13 15.20 -18.10
C ILE A 422 -14.08 14.75 -19.22
N LYS A 423 -13.78 15.20 -20.46
CA LYS A 423 -14.30 14.63 -21.70
C LYS A 423 -13.41 13.50 -22.17
#